data_f3e4e0e1bd1a6662ed3710642d8338d9
#
_entry.id   f3e4e0e1bd1a6662ed3710642d8338d9
#
_cell.length_a   1.000
_cell.length_b   1.000
_cell.length_c   1.000
_cell.angle_alpha   90.00
_cell.angle_beta   90.00
_cell.angle_gamma   90.00
#
_symmetry.space_group_name_H-M   'P 1'
#
loop_
_entity.id
_entity.type
_entity.pdbx_description
1 polymer ?
#
loop_
_entity_poly.entity_id
_entity_poly.type
_entity_poly.pdbx_seq_one_letter_code
_entity_poly.pdbx_strand_id
1 'polypeptide(L)'
;MLFRSPYVGDEHFAKNEGLFQKRLVAGAMVFSYGLGLVATNCVNSFSYGYDRLRFIKPVFIGDTIYTIRTNMEKKPKYEKMGLVRTSYEVFKGEGEIVLYCEHLHSVLYKKPEDFKDKFEKK
;
A
#
# COMPACT_ATOMS: atom_id res chain seq x y z
N MET A 1 19.28 5.25 -5.93
CA MET A 1 17.97 4.96 -6.56
C MET A 1 17.43 3.62 -6.11
N LEU A 2 16.14 3.59 -5.86
CA LEU A 2 15.44 2.41 -5.35
C LEU A 2 15.57 1.15 -6.23
N PHE A 3 15.77 1.32 -7.52
CA PHE A 3 15.72 0.21 -8.48
C PHE A 3 17.08 -0.18 -9.05
N ARG A 4 18.17 0.24 -8.38
CA ARG A 4 19.52 -0.11 -8.83
C ARG A 4 19.99 -1.48 -8.35
N SER A 5 19.25 -2.13 -7.46
CA SER A 5 19.62 -3.48 -7.04
C SER A 5 19.65 -4.43 -8.25
N PRO A 6 20.71 -5.22 -8.43
CA PRO A 6 20.76 -6.18 -9.54
C PRO A 6 19.68 -7.26 -9.45
N TYR A 7 19.15 -7.53 -8.26
CA TYR A 7 18.01 -8.43 -8.11
C TYR A 7 16.74 -7.92 -8.79
N VAL A 8 16.62 -6.60 -8.92
CA VAL A 8 15.46 -5.94 -9.50
C VAL A 8 15.73 -5.53 -10.94
N GLY A 9 16.89 -4.93 -11.19
CA GLY A 9 17.18 -4.30 -12.47
C GLY A 9 17.92 -5.17 -13.50
N ASP A 10 18.47 -6.31 -13.09
CA ASP A 10 19.29 -7.16 -13.96
C ASP A 10 18.77 -8.59 -13.94
N GLU A 11 18.08 -8.97 -15.02
CA GLU A 11 17.50 -10.31 -15.13
C GLU A 11 18.58 -11.40 -15.21
N HIS A 12 19.66 -11.12 -15.91
CA HIS A 12 20.76 -12.09 -16.04
C HIS A 12 21.39 -12.40 -14.67
N PHE A 13 21.68 -11.36 -13.90
CA PHE A 13 22.19 -11.52 -12.53
C PHE A 13 21.19 -12.29 -11.67
N ALA A 14 19.92 -11.89 -11.69
CA ALA A 14 18.90 -12.50 -10.86
C ALA A 14 18.72 -13.98 -11.13
N LYS A 15 18.76 -14.38 -12.41
CA LYS A 15 18.62 -15.80 -12.79
C LYS A 15 19.85 -16.64 -12.47
N ASN A 16 21.04 -16.10 -12.72
CA ASN A 16 22.27 -16.90 -12.68
C ASN A 16 23.07 -16.74 -11.41
N GLU A 17 23.06 -15.57 -10.80
CA GLU A 17 23.85 -15.26 -9.61
C GLU A 17 23.02 -14.87 -8.41
N GLY A 18 21.75 -14.54 -8.60
CA GLY A 18 20.87 -14.09 -7.54
C GLY A 18 20.41 -15.24 -6.63
N LEU A 19 20.18 -14.92 -5.38
CA LEU A 19 19.74 -15.86 -4.35
C LEU A 19 18.45 -16.61 -4.72
N PHE A 20 17.51 -15.91 -5.37
CA PHE A 20 16.19 -16.46 -5.67
C PHE A 20 16.07 -17.05 -7.07
N GLN A 21 17.08 -16.87 -7.91
CA GLN A 21 17.11 -17.32 -9.32
C GLN A 21 15.98 -16.72 -10.18
N LYS A 22 15.36 -15.65 -9.70
CA LYS A 22 14.30 -14.93 -10.38
C LYS A 22 14.47 -13.44 -10.10
N ARG A 23 13.98 -12.63 -11.03
CA ARG A 23 14.02 -11.18 -10.87
C ARG A 23 12.97 -10.71 -9.88
N LEU A 24 13.41 -9.93 -8.88
CA LEU A 24 12.53 -9.41 -7.85
C LEU A 24 11.77 -8.16 -8.31
N VAL A 25 10.58 -8.00 -7.79
CA VAL A 25 9.86 -6.73 -7.82
C VAL A 25 10.31 -5.91 -6.61
N ALA A 26 10.65 -4.64 -6.83
CA ALA A 26 11.09 -3.76 -5.76
C ALA A 26 10.02 -3.65 -4.66
N GLY A 27 10.44 -3.70 -3.39
CA GLY A 27 9.51 -3.61 -2.26
C GLY A 27 8.61 -2.39 -2.32
N ALA A 28 9.15 -1.22 -2.71
CA ALA A 28 8.37 0.00 -2.85
C ALA A 28 7.27 -0.12 -3.91
N MET A 29 7.49 -0.89 -4.99
CA MET A 29 6.47 -1.17 -5.98
C MET A 29 5.36 -2.07 -5.42
N VAL A 30 5.74 -3.10 -4.69
CA VAL A 30 4.76 -3.99 -4.04
C VAL A 30 3.88 -3.19 -3.08
N PHE A 31 4.49 -2.31 -2.30
CA PHE A 31 3.78 -1.41 -1.39
C PHE A 31 2.79 -0.52 -2.14
N SER A 32 3.25 0.16 -3.18
CA SER A 32 2.42 1.11 -3.93
C SER A 32 1.27 0.42 -4.67
N TYR A 33 1.55 -0.64 -5.39
CA TYR A 33 0.52 -1.37 -6.13
C TYR A 33 -0.44 -2.09 -5.19
N GLY A 34 0.09 -2.73 -4.14
CA GLY A 34 -0.74 -3.44 -3.17
C GLY A 34 -1.76 -2.53 -2.51
N LEU A 35 -1.34 -1.35 -2.07
CA LEU A 35 -2.25 -0.40 -1.46
C LEU A 35 -3.19 0.23 -2.50
N GLY A 36 -2.71 0.43 -3.72
CA GLY A 36 -3.53 0.97 -4.80
C GLY A 36 -4.72 0.09 -5.16
N LEU A 37 -4.60 -1.22 -5.01
CA LEU A 37 -5.68 -2.15 -5.32
C LEU A 37 -6.92 -1.97 -4.44
N VAL A 38 -6.75 -1.45 -3.24
CA VAL A 38 -7.85 -1.23 -2.29
C VAL A 38 -8.07 0.25 -1.98
N ALA A 39 -7.51 1.13 -2.80
CA ALA A 39 -7.69 2.56 -2.64
C ALA A 39 -9.15 2.96 -2.88
N THR A 40 -9.65 3.89 -2.08
CA THR A 40 -11.01 4.38 -2.19
C THR A 40 -10.99 5.89 -2.45
N ASN A 41 -11.99 6.35 -3.19
CA ASN A 41 -12.17 7.78 -3.40
C ASN A 41 -12.79 8.39 -2.16
N CYS A 42 -11.97 8.97 -1.32
CA CYS A 42 -12.43 9.59 -0.09
C CYS A 42 -11.94 11.04 -0.05
N VAL A 43 -12.88 11.97 -0.21
CA VAL A 43 -12.56 13.39 -0.32
C VAL A 43 -12.25 14.04 1.03
N ASN A 44 -12.60 13.37 2.10
CA ASN A 44 -12.42 13.88 3.46
C ASN A 44 -11.35 13.11 4.25
N SER A 45 -10.55 12.32 3.57
CA SER A 45 -9.50 11.53 4.19
C SER A 45 -8.13 11.88 3.64
N PHE A 46 -7.16 12.00 4.53
CA PHE A 46 -5.78 12.31 4.18
C PHE A 46 -4.86 11.30 4.81
N SER A 47 -3.81 10.93 4.10
CA SER A 47 -2.79 10.04 4.62
C SER A 47 -1.99 10.75 5.72
N TYR A 48 -1.88 10.12 6.87
CA TYR A 48 -1.12 10.64 8.00
C TYR A 48 0.23 9.96 8.14
N GLY A 49 0.28 8.67 7.92
CA GLY A 49 1.53 7.91 7.98
C GLY A 49 1.29 6.41 7.94
N TYR A 50 2.39 5.68 7.88
CA TYR A 50 2.39 4.22 7.87
C TYR A 50 3.25 3.69 9.01
N ASP A 51 2.72 2.71 9.74
CA ASP A 51 3.43 2.03 10.80
C ASP A 51 3.59 0.56 10.47
N ARG A 52 4.61 -0.06 11.06
CA ARG A 52 4.82 -1.50 11.01
C ARG A 52 4.87 -2.06 9.58
N LEU A 53 5.46 -1.30 8.68
CA LEU A 53 5.65 -1.76 7.31
C LEU A 53 6.70 -2.86 7.29
N ARG A 54 6.32 -4.04 6.78
CA ARG A 54 7.19 -5.21 6.69
C ARG A 54 7.06 -5.86 5.33
N PHE A 55 8.19 -6.15 4.71
CA PHE A 55 8.27 -6.95 3.50
C PHE A 55 8.55 -8.39 3.94
N ILE A 56 7.55 -9.24 3.88
CA ILE A 56 7.59 -10.57 4.52
C ILE A 56 8.16 -11.61 3.59
N LYS A 57 7.73 -11.61 2.32
CA LYS A 57 8.22 -12.53 1.31
C LYS A 57 8.49 -11.82 0.01
N PRO A 58 9.44 -12.30 -0.81
CA PRO A 58 9.73 -11.68 -2.10
C PRO A 58 8.58 -11.84 -3.08
N VAL A 59 8.41 -10.84 -3.94
CA VAL A 59 7.49 -10.89 -5.07
C VAL A 59 8.32 -10.86 -6.34
N PHE A 60 7.98 -11.72 -7.27
CA PHE A 60 8.70 -11.88 -8.54
C PHE A 60 7.85 -11.39 -9.70
N ILE A 61 8.51 -11.06 -10.80
CA ILE A 61 7.81 -10.66 -12.01
C ILE A 61 6.93 -11.82 -12.48
N GLY A 62 5.65 -11.53 -12.74
CA GLY A 62 4.65 -12.53 -13.10
C GLY A 62 3.76 -12.99 -11.97
N ASP A 63 4.11 -12.68 -10.73
CA ASP A 63 3.26 -13.01 -9.59
C ASP A 63 2.00 -12.16 -9.59
N THR A 64 0.89 -12.77 -9.19
CA THR A 64 -0.38 -12.08 -8.99
C THR A 64 -0.55 -11.77 -7.52
N ILE A 65 -0.89 -10.53 -7.21
CA ILE A 65 -1.09 -10.10 -5.83
C ILE A 65 -2.52 -9.65 -5.59
N TYR A 66 -2.97 -9.78 -4.34
CA TYR A 66 -4.24 -9.21 -3.88
C TYR A 66 -4.06 -8.66 -2.47
N THR A 67 -4.95 -7.76 -2.09
CA THR A 67 -4.83 -7.04 -0.82
C THR A 67 -6.12 -7.15 -0.02
N ILE A 68 -5.97 -7.38 1.27
CA ILE A 68 -7.08 -7.32 2.23
C ILE A 68 -6.85 -6.10 3.10
N ARG A 69 -7.85 -5.24 3.14
CA ARG A 69 -7.86 -4.03 3.96
C ARG A 69 -8.82 -4.23 5.12
N THR A 70 -8.36 -3.90 6.33
CA THR A 70 -9.17 -4.03 7.54
C THR A 70 -9.10 -2.74 8.36
N ASN A 71 -10.25 -2.19 8.69
CA ASN A 71 -10.30 -1.05 9.60
C ASN A 71 -10.11 -1.56 11.02
N MET A 72 -9.08 -1.08 11.69
CA MET A 72 -8.69 -1.55 13.01
C MET A 72 -9.24 -0.70 14.13
N GLU A 73 -9.12 0.63 14.00
CA GLU A 73 -9.35 1.54 15.10
C GLU A 73 -9.75 2.91 14.59
N LYS A 74 -10.62 3.59 15.35
CA LYS A 74 -11.02 4.97 15.10
C LYS A 74 -10.86 5.75 16.40
N LYS A 75 -10.19 6.90 16.34
CA LYS A 75 -10.01 7.76 17.51
C LYS A 75 -10.26 9.21 17.15
N PRO A 76 -11.05 9.95 17.94
CA PRO A 76 -11.13 11.40 17.78
C PRO A 76 -9.76 12.02 18.12
N LYS A 77 -9.32 12.97 17.34
CA LYS A 77 -8.04 13.65 17.57
C LYS A 77 -8.20 15.17 17.62
N TYR A 78 -8.94 15.71 16.69
CA TYR A 78 -9.19 17.15 16.61
C TYR A 78 -10.69 17.40 16.58
N GLU A 79 -11.09 18.66 16.76
CA GLU A 79 -12.51 19.03 16.78
C GLU A 79 -13.28 18.57 15.55
N LYS A 80 -12.64 18.66 14.36
CA LYS A 80 -13.30 18.38 13.09
C LYS A 80 -12.81 17.09 12.42
N MET A 81 -11.85 16.41 13.00
CA MET A 81 -11.28 15.22 12.40
C MET A 81 -10.80 14.21 13.42
N GLY A 82 -10.78 12.97 13.03
CA GLY A 82 -10.26 11.87 13.81
C GLY A 82 -9.21 11.09 13.06
N LEU A 83 -8.61 10.13 13.73
CA LEU A 83 -7.66 9.20 13.13
C LEU A 83 -8.31 7.84 12.96
N VAL A 84 -8.08 7.24 11.80
CA VAL A 84 -8.50 5.88 11.50
C VAL A 84 -7.25 5.06 11.21
N ARG A 85 -7.10 3.95 11.90
CA ARG A 85 -6.02 2.99 11.65
C ARG A 85 -6.56 1.83 10.83
N THR A 86 -5.91 1.55 9.72
CA THR A 86 -6.30 0.50 8.78
C THR A 86 -5.11 -0.41 8.53
N SER A 87 -5.30 -1.73 8.58
CA SER A 87 -4.25 -2.66 8.19
C SER A 87 -4.41 -3.04 6.72
N TYR A 88 -3.27 -3.27 6.08
CA TYR A 88 -3.20 -3.81 4.72
C TYR A 88 -2.36 -5.08 4.75
N GLU A 89 -2.92 -6.13 4.22
CA GLU A 89 -2.22 -7.39 4.05
C GLU A 89 -2.20 -7.70 2.56
N VAL A 90 -1.00 -7.75 1.98
CA VAL A 90 -0.82 -8.07 0.57
C VAL A 90 -0.38 -9.51 0.46
N PHE A 91 -1.04 -10.26 -0.38
CA PHE A 91 -0.82 -11.68 -0.58
C PHE A 91 -0.47 -11.97 -2.04
N LYS A 92 0.23 -13.08 -2.26
CA LYS A 92 0.44 -13.63 -3.60
C LYS A 92 0.02 -15.09 -3.64
N GLY A 93 -0.31 -15.60 -4.83
CA GLY A 93 -0.69 -17.00 -5.01
C GLY A 93 -1.92 -17.37 -4.19
N GLU A 94 -1.84 -18.49 -3.47
CA GLU A 94 -2.96 -19.05 -2.72
C GLU A 94 -2.95 -18.65 -1.23
N GLY A 95 -2.52 -17.45 -0.93
CA GLY A 95 -2.58 -16.93 0.44
C GLY A 95 -1.24 -16.74 1.12
N GLU A 96 -0.16 -16.62 0.37
CA GLU A 96 1.14 -16.27 0.94
C GLU A 96 1.24 -14.77 1.17
N ILE A 97 1.35 -14.35 2.42
CA ILE A 97 1.49 -12.94 2.75
C ILE A 97 2.88 -12.43 2.34
N VAL A 98 2.92 -11.33 1.61
CA VAL A 98 4.16 -10.74 1.13
C VAL A 98 4.46 -9.39 1.77
N LEU A 99 3.43 -8.69 2.23
CA LEU A 99 3.59 -7.36 2.83
C LEU A 99 2.50 -7.11 3.87
N TYR A 100 2.88 -6.46 4.95
CA TYR A 100 1.95 -5.97 5.97
C TYR A 100 2.29 -4.53 6.30
N CYS A 101 1.28 -3.69 6.49
CA CYS A 101 1.47 -2.38 7.08
C CYS A 101 0.18 -1.88 7.74
N GLU A 102 0.33 -0.85 8.54
CA GLU A 102 -0.80 -0.14 9.15
C GLU A 102 -0.76 1.30 8.67
N HIS A 103 -1.88 1.78 8.17
CA HIS A 103 -2.01 3.11 7.63
C HIS A 103 -2.86 3.97 8.55
N LEU A 104 -2.34 5.13 8.93
CA LEU A 104 -3.08 6.12 9.69
C LEU A 104 -3.64 7.15 8.72
N HIS A 105 -4.95 7.33 8.78
CA HIS A 105 -5.67 8.35 8.01
C HIS A 105 -6.19 9.41 8.96
N SER A 106 -6.07 10.64 8.55
CA SER A 106 -6.77 11.75 9.16
C SER A 106 -8.08 11.93 8.40
N VAL A 107 -9.21 11.81 9.07
CA VAL A 107 -10.52 11.82 8.43
C VAL A 107 -11.37 12.94 9.03
N LEU A 108 -11.88 13.82 8.16
CA LEU A 108 -12.82 14.86 8.56
C LEU A 108 -14.17 14.23 8.88
N TYR A 109 -14.81 14.69 9.95
CA TYR A 109 -16.13 14.18 10.32
C TYR A 109 -17.21 14.51 9.29
N LYS A 110 -17.04 15.60 8.59
CA LYS A 110 -17.96 16.03 7.54
C LYS A 110 -17.20 16.27 6.25
N LYS A 111 -17.82 15.90 5.13
CA LYS A 111 -17.28 16.16 3.80
C LYS A 111 -17.25 17.68 3.55
N PRO A 112 -16.13 18.22 3.06
CA PRO A 112 -16.08 19.64 2.72
C PRO A 112 -17.10 19.99 1.65
N GLU A 113 -17.88 21.05 1.88
CA GLU A 113 -18.90 21.49 0.94
C GLU A 113 -18.28 21.98 -0.38
N ASP A 114 -17.19 22.73 -0.28
CA ASP A 114 -16.47 23.24 -1.44
C ASP A 114 -16.01 22.16 -2.40
N PHE A 115 -15.67 21.01 -1.87
CA PHE A 115 -15.20 19.89 -2.67
C PHE A 115 -16.29 19.38 -3.60
N LYS A 116 -17.51 19.30 -3.10
CA LYS A 116 -18.66 18.87 -3.87
C LYS A 116 -18.86 19.75 -5.10
N ASP A 117 -18.83 21.06 -4.91
CA ASP A 117 -19.03 22.01 -5.98
C ASP A 117 -17.94 21.96 -7.06
N LYS A 118 -16.70 21.68 -6.66
CA LYS A 118 -15.57 21.63 -7.59
C LYS A 118 -15.52 20.35 -8.43
N PHE A 119 -15.93 19.22 -7.88
CA PHE A 119 -15.68 17.91 -8.49
C PHE A 119 -16.93 17.18 -8.95
N GLU A 120 -18.08 17.43 -8.35
CA GLU A 120 -19.32 16.75 -8.73
C GLU A 120 -20.05 17.40 -9.89
N LYS A 121 -19.70 18.63 -10.24
CA LYS A 121 -20.27 19.33 -11.40
C LYS A 121 -19.66 18.91 -12.74
N LYS A 122 -18.67 18.07 -12.69
CA LYS A 122 -18.09 17.50 -13.90
C LYS A 122 -18.92 16.29 -14.34
#